data_fc3d4b7869cd8700d36e681637de6c35
#
_entry.id   fc3d4b7869cd8700d36e681637de6c35
#
_cell.length_a   1.000
_cell.length_b   1.000
_cell.length_c   1.000
_cell.angle_alpha   90.00
_cell.angle_beta   90.00
_cell.angle_gamma   90.00
#
_symmetry.space_group_name_H-M   'P 1'
#
loop_
_entity.id
_entity.type
_entity.pdbx_description
1 polymer ?
#
loop_
_entity_poly.entity_id
_entity_poly.type
_entity_poly.pdbx_seq_one_letter_code
_entity_poly.pdbx_strand_id
1 'polypeptide(L)'
;NGMIIAEIGMNHLGSLKIAKEYIDVLSESKVDAITFQIREKSYYNGEKKRYLLKDEDYIAIAKLVKSKNKKFGVAIADENKIDFLNSIGVDFYKVIRNDITNDSLISKLLSTGKKIIVSTGLSSDADITGFVKKNKNNKSNIVLNHTQLSYDAHECNLSAIEKMKEKYSVYVPVLWP
;
A
#
# COMPACT_ATOMS: atom_id res chain seq x y z
N ASN A 1 5.53 -10.56 -15.46
CA ASN A 1 4.08 -10.31 -15.37
C ASN A 1 3.85 -9.33 -14.24
N GLY A 2 3.13 -8.22 -14.52
CA GLY A 2 2.74 -7.25 -13.50
C GLY A 2 1.65 -7.83 -12.59
N MET A 3 1.59 -7.35 -11.34
CA MET A 3 0.52 -7.70 -10.38
C MET A 3 -0.57 -6.62 -10.43
N ILE A 4 -1.82 -7.04 -10.59
CA ILE A 4 -2.99 -6.14 -10.54
C ILE A 4 -3.50 -6.10 -9.10
N ILE A 5 -3.51 -4.92 -8.51
CA ILE A 5 -3.92 -4.70 -7.11
C ILE A 5 -5.21 -3.90 -7.10
N ALA A 6 -6.26 -4.43 -6.49
CA ALA A 6 -7.47 -3.68 -6.20
C ALA A 6 -7.34 -2.97 -4.84
N GLU A 7 -7.64 -1.69 -4.81
CA GLU A 7 -7.56 -0.86 -3.62
C GLU A 7 -8.94 -0.58 -3.03
N ILE A 8 -9.31 -1.30 -1.98
CA ILE A 8 -10.50 -0.97 -1.18
C ILE A 8 -10.21 0.28 -0.34
N GLY A 9 -8.96 0.41 0.13
CA GLY A 9 -8.58 1.54 0.96
C GLY A 9 -9.43 1.61 2.24
N MET A 10 -10.19 2.70 2.41
CA MET A 10 -11.14 2.90 3.50
C MET A 10 -12.61 2.90 3.03
N ASN A 11 -12.90 2.48 1.80
CA ASN A 11 -14.26 2.45 1.25
C ASN A 11 -15.20 1.46 1.97
N HIS A 12 -14.65 0.63 2.86
CA HIS A 12 -15.42 -0.22 3.78
C HIS A 12 -16.21 0.58 4.84
N LEU A 13 -15.93 1.89 5.02
CA LEU A 13 -16.62 2.80 5.95
C LEU A 13 -16.70 2.27 7.39
N GLY A 14 -15.69 1.50 7.85
CA GLY A 14 -15.66 0.88 9.18
C GLY A 14 -16.58 -0.33 9.34
N SER A 15 -17.13 -0.84 8.27
CA SER A 15 -18.03 -2.00 8.27
C SER A 15 -17.34 -3.24 7.73
N LEU A 16 -17.20 -4.27 8.58
CA LEU A 16 -16.71 -5.59 8.14
C LEU A 16 -17.61 -6.20 7.05
N LYS A 17 -18.93 -5.96 7.13
CA LYS A 17 -19.88 -6.45 6.12
C LYS A 17 -19.53 -5.87 4.75
N ILE A 18 -19.40 -4.54 4.65
CA ILE A 18 -19.04 -3.87 3.39
C ILE A 18 -17.66 -4.32 2.90
N ALA A 19 -16.69 -4.46 3.81
CA ALA A 19 -15.36 -4.98 3.46
C ALA A 19 -15.44 -6.38 2.81
N LYS A 20 -16.25 -7.27 3.34
CA LYS A 20 -16.47 -8.63 2.78
C LYS A 20 -17.14 -8.58 1.41
N GLU A 21 -18.17 -7.74 1.24
CA GLU A 21 -18.84 -7.56 -0.05
C GLU A 21 -17.87 -7.10 -1.14
N TYR A 22 -16.97 -6.15 -0.83
CA TYR A 22 -15.89 -5.75 -1.75
C TYR A 22 -14.96 -6.92 -2.08
N ILE A 23 -14.54 -7.69 -1.09
CA ILE A 23 -13.65 -8.84 -1.31
C ILE A 23 -14.31 -9.87 -2.22
N ASP A 24 -15.58 -10.20 -1.99
CA ASP A 24 -16.30 -11.16 -2.80
C ASP A 24 -16.39 -10.70 -4.26
N VAL A 25 -16.83 -9.46 -4.51
CA VAL A 25 -16.92 -8.91 -5.89
C VAL A 25 -15.55 -8.86 -6.57
N LEU A 26 -14.52 -8.34 -5.89
CA LEU A 26 -13.19 -8.21 -6.47
C LEU A 26 -12.52 -9.57 -6.71
N SER A 27 -12.85 -10.56 -5.92
CA SER A 27 -12.29 -11.92 -6.08
C SER A 27 -12.71 -12.59 -7.38
N GLU A 28 -13.87 -12.24 -7.93
CA GLU A 28 -14.37 -12.71 -9.23
C GLU A 28 -13.65 -12.07 -10.43
N SER A 29 -12.88 -11.01 -10.17
CA SER A 29 -12.13 -10.30 -11.20
C SER A 29 -10.71 -10.86 -11.36
N LYS A 30 -9.97 -10.32 -12.35
CA LYS A 30 -8.57 -10.70 -12.64
C LYS A 30 -7.55 -10.05 -11.73
N VAL A 31 -7.93 -9.52 -10.57
CA VAL A 31 -6.97 -8.95 -9.62
C VAL A 31 -6.16 -10.05 -8.94
N ASP A 32 -4.89 -9.75 -8.68
CA ASP A 32 -3.98 -10.66 -7.98
C ASP A 32 -3.98 -10.40 -6.47
N ALA A 33 -4.28 -9.16 -6.08
CA ALA A 33 -4.22 -8.72 -4.70
C ALA A 33 -5.32 -7.71 -4.37
N ILE A 34 -5.68 -7.67 -3.09
CA ILE A 34 -6.64 -6.72 -2.52
C ILE A 34 -5.95 -5.99 -1.36
N THR A 35 -6.08 -4.65 -1.33
CA THR A 35 -5.48 -3.84 -0.27
C THR A 35 -6.51 -3.04 0.50
N PHE A 36 -6.25 -2.92 1.79
CA PHE A 36 -6.92 -2.04 2.73
C PHE A 36 -5.97 -0.94 3.20
N GLN A 37 -6.50 0.10 3.84
CA GLN A 37 -5.68 1.20 4.35
C GLN A 37 -5.86 1.34 5.85
N ILE A 38 -4.73 1.45 6.58
CA ILE A 38 -4.69 1.78 8.00
C ILE A 38 -3.94 3.09 8.18
N ARG A 39 -4.65 4.08 8.70
CA ARG A 39 -4.09 5.39 9.02
C ARG A 39 -3.52 5.39 10.43
N GLU A 40 -2.72 6.38 10.72
CA GLU A 40 -2.24 6.68 12.07
C GLU A 40 -3.41 6.89 13.05
N LYS A 41 -3.20 6.50 14.31
CA LYS A 41 -4.24 6.56 15.35
C LYS A 41 -4.92 7.93 15.46
N SER A 42 -4.16 9.01 15.29
CA SER A 42 -4.66 10.39 15.35
C SER A 42 -5.64 10.73 14.21
N TYR A 43 -5.61 10.01 13.11
CA TYR A 43 -6.56 10.19 12.01
C TYR A 43 -7.99 9.85 12.41
N TYR A 44 -8.17 8.83 13.26
CA TYR A 44 -9.50 8.31 13.62
C TYR A 44 -10.18 9.12 14.74
N ASN A 45 -10.21 10.45 14.60
CA ASN A 45 -10.87 11.36 15.52
C ASN A 45 -12.16 11.94 14.91
N GLY A 46 -13.10 12.35 15.78
CA GLY A 46 -14.36 12.93 15.36
C GLY A 46 -15.11 12.01 14.38
N GLU A 47 -15.59 12.56 13.28
CA GLU A 47 -16.34 11.83 12.26
C GLU A 47 -15.54 10.73 11.59
N LYS A 48 -14.21 10.83 11.54
CA LYS A 48 -13.33 9.83 10.93
C LYS A 48 -13.24 8.54 11.73
N LYS A 49 -13.67 8.54 12.99
CA LYS A 49 -13.74 7.34 13.83
C LYS A 49 -14.60 6.25 13.18
N ARG A 50 -15.58 6.62 12.37
CA ARG A 50 -16.44 5.68 11.63
C ARG A 50 -15.69 4.80 10.63
N TYR A 51 -14.49 5.18 10.20
CA TYR A 51 -13.69 4.39 9.25
C TYR A 51 -12.78 3.35 9.94
N LEU A 52 -12.76 3.31 11.27
CA LEU A 52 -11.91 2.40 12.01
C LEU A 52 -12.49 0.99 11.98
N LEU A 53 -11.71 0.03 11.47
CA LEU A 53 -11.92 -1.40 11.68
C LEU A 53 -11.12 -1.88 12.90
N LYS A 54 -11.66 -2.88 13.60
CA LYS A 54 -10.98 -3.51 14.73
C LYS A 54 -9.97 -4.56 14.26
N ASP A 55 -9.10 -5.00 15.15
CA ASP A 55 -8.10 -6.02 14.84
C ASP A 55 -8.78 -7.37 14.45
N GLU A 56 -9.89 -7.72 15.10
CA GLU A 56 -10.69 -8.89 14.77
C GLU A 56 -11.25 -8.84 13.34
N ASP A 57 -11.62 -7.63 12.87
CA ASP A 57 -12.11 -7.42 11.51
C ASP A 57 -10.99 -7.69 10.50
N TYR A 58 -9.75 -7.22 10.77
CA TYR A 58 -8.59 -7.48 9.91
C TYR A 58 -8.22 -8.97 9.87
N ILE A 59 -8.38 -9.71 10.98
CA ILE A 59 -8.22 -11.17 11.00
C ILE A 59 -9.23 -11.84 10.05
N ALA A 60 -10.49 -11.42 10.12
CA ALA A 60 -11.54 -11.97 9.25
C ALA A 60 -11.31 -11.62 7.77
N ILE A 61 -10.88 -10.37 7.48
CA ILE A 61 -10.53 -9.89 6.15
C ILE A 61 -9.37 -10.70 5.57
N ALA A 62 -8.28 -10.86 6.32
CA ALA A 62 -7.11 -11.61 5.88
C ALA A 62 -7.45 -13.06 5.52
N LYS A 63 -8.24 -13.73 6.38
CA LYS A 63 -8.74 -15.09 6.13
C LYS A 63 -9.57 -15.17 4.84
N LEU A 64 -10.51 -14.23 4.66
CA LEU A 64 -11.39 -14.22 3.49
C LEU A 64 -10.61 -13.98 2.20
N VAL A 65 -9.74 -12.95 2.15
CA VAL A 65 -8.91 -12.66 0.96
C VAL A 65 -8.08 -13.88 0.55
N LYS A 66 -7.45 -14.55 1.53
CA LYS A 66 -6.64 -15.75 1.28
C LYS A 66 -7.46 -16.94 0.84
N SER A 67 -8.68 -17.13 1.38
CA SER A 67 -9.58 -18.21 0.95
C SER A 67 -10.02 -18.07 -0.52
N LYS A 68 -9.94 -16.84 -1.07
CA LYS A 68 -10.20 -16.53 -2.48
C LYS A 68 -8.95 -16.63 -3.35
N ASN A 69 -7.83 -17.15 -2.83
CA ASN A 69 -6.55 -17.23 -3.52
C ASN A 69 -6.00 -15.86 -3.98
N LYS A 70 -6.30 -14.79 -3.25
CA LYS A 70 -5.77 -13.45 -3.50
C LYS A 70 -4.73 -13.08 -2.44
N LYS A 71 -3.76 -12.23 -2.82
CA LYS A 71 -2.81 -11.66 -1.87
C LYS A 71 -3.48 -10.56 -1.05
N PHE A 72 -3.15 -10.51 0.23
CA PHE A 72 -3.62 -9.49 1.15
C PHE A 72 -2.54 -8.44 1.38
N GLY A 73 -2.78 -7.21 0.96
CA GLY A 73 -1.89 -6.08 1.18
C GLY A 73 -2.50 -5.01 2.08
N VAL A 74 -1.65 -4.22 2.71
CA VAL A 74 -2.09 -3.10 3.55
C VAL A 74 -1.28 -1.83 3.24
N ALA A 75 -1.99 -0.75 2.93
CA ALA A 75 -1.43 0.60 2.93
C ALA A 75 -1.39 1.10 4.38
N ILE A 76 -0.19 1.32 4.91
CA ILE A 76 0.02 1.50 6.35
C ILE A 76 0.67 2.84 6.66
N ALA A 77 0.10 3.56 7.65
CA ALA A 77 0.70 4.76 8.24
C ALA A 77 0.92 4.62 9.76
N ASP A 78 0.37 3.56 10.40
CA ASP A 78 0.57 3.27 11.82
C ASP A 78 1.59 2.15 12.00
N GLU A 79 2.83 2.49 12.35
CA GLU A 79 3.90 1.51 12.56
C GLU A 79 3.63 0.53 13.70
N ASN A 80 2.75 0.89 14.67
CA ASN A 80 2.41 0.01 15.78
C ASN A 80 1.54 -1.19 15.36
N LYS A 81 0.94 -1.14 14.17
CA LYS A 81 0.13 -2.23 13.62
C LYS A 81 0.93 -3.25 12.82
N ILE A 82 2.19 -2.99 12.51
CA ILE A 82 2.99 -3.85 11.62
C ILE A 82 3.13 -5.26 12.18
N ASP A 83 3.44 -5.42 13.46
CA ASP A 83 3.65 -6.73 14.08
C ASP A 83 2.35 -7.56 14.10
N PHE A 84 1.23 -6.92 14.42
CA PHE A 84 -0.08 -7.55 14.33
C PHE A 84 -0.41 -7.96 12.88
N LEU A 85 -0.20 -7.09 11.89
CA LEU A 85 -0.47 -7.39 10.50
C LEU A 85 0.41 -8.54 9.97
N ASN A 86 1.66 -8.61 10.42
CA ASN A 86 2.53 -9.75 10.13
C ASN A 86 1.97 -11.05 10.69
N SER A 87 1.47 -11.04 11.92
CA SER A 87 0.93 -12.23 12.59
C SER A 87 -0.32 -12.80 11.88
N ILE A 88 -1.12 -11.95 11.25
CA ILE A 88 -2.29 -12.37 10.45
C ILE A 88 -1.94 -12.64 8.99
N GLY A 89 -0.67 -12.50 8.61
CA GLY A 89 -0.12 -12.93 7.33
C GLY A 89 -0.38 -11.97 6.17
N VAL A 90 -0.20 -10.66 6.37
CA VAL A 90 -0.11 -9.69 5.27
C VAL A 90 0.99 -10.10 4.30
N ASP A 91 0.75 -10.02 2.99
CA ASP A 91 1.70 -10.44 1.95
C ASP A 91 2.66 -9.33 1.55
N PHE A 92 2.21 -8.08 1.54
CA PHE A 92 3.02 -6.90 1.21
C PHE A 92 2.42 -5.64 1.83
N TYR A 93 3.22 -4.59 1.92
CA TYR A 93 2.78 -3.29 2.41
C TYR A 93 2.84 -2.21 1.31
N LYS A 94 2.00 -1.18 1.46
CA LYS A 94 2.09 0.05 0.69
C LYS A 94 2.43 1.22 1.62
N VAL A 95 3.41 2.01 1.20
CA VAL A 95 3.77 3.29 1.82
C VAL A 95 3.12 4.39 1.00
N ILE A 96 2.28 5.19 1.61
CA ILE A 96 1.41 6.17 0.94
C ILE A 96 1.81 7.60 1.31
N ARG A 97 1.25 8.58 0.61
CA ARG A 97 1.54 10.01 0.81
C ARG A 97 3.05 10.29 0.62
N ASN A 98 3.62 11.15 1.45
CA ASN A 98 5.06 11.42 1.48
C ASN A 98 5.80 10.61 2.58
N ASP A 99 5.19 9.53 3.06
CA ASP A 99 5.79 8.67 4.09
C ASP A 99 7.07 7.94 3.60
N ILE A 100 7.47 8.16 2.34
CA ILE A 100 8.80 7.78 1.81
C ILE A 100 9.95 8.37 2.65
N THR A 101 9.72 9.51 3.32
CA THR A 101 10.68 10.16 4.20
C THR A 101 10.55 9.75 5.67
N ASN A 102 9.59 8.89 6.01
CA ASN A 102 9.39 8.37 7.35
C ASN A 102 10.30 7.17 7.61
N ASP A 103 11.51 7.46 8.04
CA ASP A 103 12.55 6.47 8.27
C ASP A 103 12.19 5.37 9.27
N SER A 104 11.45 5.71 10.33
CA SER A 104 10.99 4.74 11.33
C SER A 104 10.05 3.71 10.70
N LEU A 105 9.01 4.17 10.02
CA LEU A 105 8.06 3.33 9.32
C LEU A 105 8.76 2.44 8.27
N ILE A 106 9.61 3.03 7.42
CA ILE A 106 10.34 2.32 6.37
C ILE A 106 11.23 1.23 6.95
N SER A 107 12.02 1.55 7.97
CA SER A 107 12.93 0.59 8.61
C SER A 107 12.16 -0.59 9.21
N LYS A 108 11.05 -0.31 9.90
CA LYS A 108 10.20 -1.34 10.49
C LYS A 108 9.54 -2.21 9.42
N LEU A 109 9.07 -1.63 8.32
CA LEU A 109 8.50 -2.39 7.20
C LEU A 109 9.55 -3.28 6.53
N LEU A 110 10.75 -2.77 6.26
CA LEU A 110 11.83 -3.54 5.66
C LEU A 110 12.31 -4.69 6.55
N SER A 111 12.31 -4.52 7.87
CA SER A 111 12.67 -5.58 8.81
C SER A 111 11.73 -6.80 8.77
N THR A 112 10.53 -6.64 8.22
CA THR A 112 9.59 -7.75 8.02
C THR A 112 10.00 -8.72 6.91
N GLY A 113 10.96 -8.35 6.06
CA GLY A 113 11.37 -9.09 4.88
C GLY A 113 10.34 -9.08 3.73
N LYS A 114 9.21 -8.41 3.91
CA LYS A 114 8.15 -8.34 2.89
C LYS A 114 8.44 -7.25 1.86
N LYS A 115 7.78 -7.35 0.70
CA LYS A 115 7.82 -6.27 -0.30
C LYS A 115 7.08 -5.04 0.21
N ILE A 116 7.64 -3.88 -0.07
CA ILE A 116 7.00 -2.58 0.14
C ILE A 116 6.82 -1.87 -1.19
N ILE A 117 5.62 -1.37 -1.43
CA ILE A 117 5.26 -0.55 -2.59
C ILE A 117 5.20 0.89 -2.11
N VAL A 118 6.11 1.73 -2.59
CA VAL A 118 6.29 3.11 -2.10
C VAL A 118 5.75 4.09 -3.12
N SER A 119 4.72 4.82 -2.75
CA SER A 119 4.13 5.88 -3.57
C SER A 119 5.06 7.08 -3.69
N THR A 120 5.19 7.64 -4.90
CA THR A 120 6.10 8.77 -5.19
C THR A 120 5.38 10.07 -5.55
N GLY A 121 4.05 10.08 -5.58
CA GLY A 121 3.25 11.20 -6.10
C GLY A 121 3.36 12.51 -5.32
N LEU A 122 3.76 12.47 -4.04
CA LEU A 122 4.00 13.67 -3.21
C LEU A 122 5.50 13.87 -2.89
N SER A 123 6.38 13.18 -3.59
CA SER A 123 7.81 13.17 -3.29
C SER A 123 8.58 13.95 -4.36
N SER A 124 9.54 14.74 -3.92
CA SER A 124 10.52 15.34 -4.82
C SER A 124 11.52 14.30 -5.33
N ASP A 125 12.22 14.60 -6.42
CA ASP A 125 13.31 13.76 -6.92
C ASP A 125 14.43 13.57 -5.87
N ALA A 126 14.66 14.56 -5.02
CA ALA A 126 15.60 14.48 -3.91
C ALA A 126 15.16 13.46 -2.85
N ASP A 127 13.86 13.44 -2.49
CA ASP A 127 13.30 12.47 -1.54
C ASP A 127 13.45 11.05 -2.07
N ILE A 128 13.09 10.82 -3.32
CA ILE A 128 13.18 9.50 -3.95
C ILE A 128 14.63 9.05 -4.03
N THR A 129 15.53 9.96 -4.44
CA THR A 129 16.98 9.67 -4.51
C THR A 129 17.55 9.34 -3.14
N GLY A 130 17.20 10.10 -2.11
CA GLY A 130 17.62 9.88 -0.72
C GLY A 130 17.13 8.52 -0.22
N PHE A 131 15.85 8.22 -0.42
CA PHE A 131 15.25 6.94 -0.05
C PHE A 131 15.95 5.74 -0.71
N VAL A 132 16.18 5.78 -2.02
CA VAL A 132 16.82 4.67 -2.75
C VAL A 132 18.27 4.48 -2.33
N LYS A 133 19.03 5.56 -2.12
CA LYS A 133 20.41 5.50 -1.62
C LYS A 133 20.48 4.88 -0.23
N LYS A 134 19.61 5.33 0.69
CA LYS A 134 19.56 4.85 2.06
C LYS A 134 19.23 3.35 2.13
N ASN A 135 18.33 2.89 1.27
CA ASN A 135 17.82 1.53 1.29
C ASN A 135 18.44 0.62 0.20
N LYS A 136 19.64 0.94 -0.27
CA LYS A 136 20.31 0.22 -1.37
C LYS A 136 20.44 -1.30 -1.16
N ASN A 137 20.59 -1.74 0.08
CA ASN A 137 20.72 -3.16 0.44
C ASN A 137 19.38 -3.91 0.43
N ASN A 138 18.26 -3.20 0.40
CA ASN A 138 16.89 -3.73 0.42
C ASN A 138 16.17 -3.57 -0.91
N LYS A 139 16.88 -3.24 -2.01
CA LYS A 139 16.28 -2.96 -3.33
C LYS A 139 15.35 -4.07 -3.82
N SER A 140 15.67 -5.33 -3.54
CA SER A 140 14.83 -6.48 -3.92
C SER A 140 13.44 -6.45 -3.29
N ASN A 141 13.28 -5.79 -2.16
CA ASN A 141 12.02 -5.69 -1.43
C ASN A 141 11.27 -4.38 -1.70
N ILE A 142 11.83 -3.48 -2.50
CA ILE A 142 11.27 -2.16 -2.78
C ILE A 142 10.70 -2.12 -4.19
N VAL A 143 9.50 -1.59 -4.29
CA VAL A 143 8.83 -1.21 -5.54
C VAL A 143 8.48 0.27 -5.44
N LEU A 144 9.05 1.12 -6.30
CA LEU A 144 8.61 2.51 -6.42
C LEU A 144 7.37 2.56 -7.29
N ASN A 145 6.33 3.20 -6.80
CA ASN A 145 5.05 3.30 -7.50
C ASN A 145 4.82 4.73 -7.97
N HIS A 146 4.79 4.92 -9.29
CA HIS A 146 4.40 6.20 -9.85
C HIS A 146 2.92 6.44 -9.56
N THR A 147 2.63 7.45 -8.77
CA THR A 147 1.28 7.83 -8.39
C THR A 147 0.98 9.24 -8.84
N GLN A 148 -0.23 9.46 -9.31
CA GLN A 148 -0.78 10.77 -9.62
C GLN A 148 -1.98 11.04 -8.73
N LEU A 149 -2.06 12.25 -8.18
CA LEU A 149 -3.15 12.66 -7.28
C LEU A 149 -4.30 13.34 -8.01
N SER A 150 -4.08 13.76 -9.24
CA SER A 150 -5.12 14.32 -10.10
C SER A 150 -5.88 13.21 -10.82
N TYR A 151 -7.18 13.44 -11.03
CA TYR A 151 -8.04 12.59 -11.86
C TYR A 151 -7.96 12.98 -13.34
N ASP A 152 -7.18 14.01 -13.72
CA ASP A 152 -6.98 14.39 -15.11
C ASP A 152 -5.94 13.48 -15.76
N ALA A 153 -6.38 12.78 -16.82
CA ALA A 153 -5.51 11.88 -17.57
C ALA A 153 -4.30 12.59 -18.20
N HIS A 154 -4.40 13.87 -18.54
CA HIS A 154 -3.29 14.66 -19.08
C HIS A 154 -2.16 14.91 -18.07
N GLU A 155 -2.46 14.83 -16.77
CA GLU A 155 -1.48 15.00 -15.72
C GLU A 155 -0.75 13.71 -15.31
N CYS A 156 -1.08 12.56 -15.91
CA CYS A 156 -0.52 11.25 -15.54
C CYS A 156 1.00 11.15 -15.64
N ASN A 157 1.63 11.97 -16.50
CA ASN A 157 3.08 11.97 -16.68
C ASN A 157 3.73 10.57 -16.77
N LEU A 158 3.18 9.72 -17.63
CA LEU A 158 3.64 8.31 -17.74
C LEU A 158 5.12 8.17 -18.12
N SER A 159 5.70 9.21 -18.76
CA SER A 159 7.13 9.24 -19.07
C SER A 159 8.03 9.22 -17.82
N ALA A 160 7.51 9.62 -16.66
CA ALA A 160 8.23 9.54 -15.40
C ALA A 160 8.57 8.10 -15.00
N ILE A 161 7.77 7.11 -15.44
CA ILE A 161 8.00 5.69 -15.15
C ILE A 161 9.32 5.22 -15.76
N GLU A 162 9.54 5.51 -17.04
CA GLU A 162 10.78 5.13 -17.73
C GLU A 162 11.99 5.84 -17.11
N LYS A 163 11.88 7.15 -16.83
CA LYS A 163 12.93 7.91 -16.15
C LYS A 163 13.27 7.33 -14.76
N MET A 164 12.27 6.93 -13.98
CA MET A 164 12.49 6.31 -12.68
C MET A 164 13.12 4.92 -12.78
N LYS A 165 12.71 4.12 -13.76
CA LYS A 165 13.33 2.81 -14.02
C LYS A 165 14.81 2.94 -14.33
N GLU A 166 15.15 3.83 -15.27
CA GLU A 166 16.54 4.10 -15.68
C GLU A 166 17.37 4.61 -14.49
N LYS A 167 16.84 5.62 -13.77
CA LYS A 167 17.59 6.29 -12.70
C LYS A 167 17.80 5.43 -11.46
N TYR A 168 16.80 4.65 -11.05
CA TYR A 168 16.82 3.99 -9.74
C TYR A 168 17.03 2.49 -9.80
N SER A 169 16.95 1.87 -10.99
CA SER A 169 17.10 0.41 -11.17
C SER A 169 16.19 -0.38 -10.23
N VAL A 170 14.94 0.07 -10.06
CA VAL A 170 13.89 -0.58 -9.27
C VAL A 170 12.66 -0.80 -10.14
N TYR A 171 11.80 -1.72 -9.75
CA TYR A 171 10.53 -1.91 -10.45
C TYR A 171 9.59 -0.72 -10.19
N VAL A 172 9.07 -0.12 -11.26
CA VAL A 172 8.18 1.04 -11.20
C VAL A 172 6.88 0.70 -11.94
N PRO A 173 5.82 0.29 -11.24
CA PRO A 173 4.50 0.13 -11.83
C PRO A 173 3.75 1.47 -11.92
N VAL A 174 2.63 1.46 -12.61
CA VAL A 174 1.65 2.54 -12.63
C VAL A 174 0.55 2.24 -11.62
N LEU A 175 0.18 3.21 -10.82
CA LEU A 175 -1.08 3.24 -10.11
C LEU A 175 -1.96 4.34 -10.71
N TRP A 176 -3.11 3.97 -11.22
CA TRP A 176 -4.17 4.90 -11.54
C TRP A 176 -5.07 5.03 -10.32
N PRO A 177 -5.49 6.26 -9.91
CA PRO A 177 -6.40 6.48 -8.79
C PRO A 177 -7.79 5.91 -9.04
#